data_3afbfcf659136e4b562f1ef625ea766e
#
_entry.id   3afbfcf659136e4b562f1ef625ea766e
#
_cell.length_a   1.000
_cell.length_b   1.000
_cell.length_c   1.000
_cell.angle_alpha   90.00
_cell.angle_beta   90.00
_cell.angle_gamma   90.00
#
_symmetry.space_group_name_H-M   'P 1'
#
loop_
_entity.id
_entity.type
_entity.pdbx_description
1 polymer ?
#
loop_
_entity_poly.entity_id
_entity_poly.type
_entity_poly.pdbx_seq_one_letter_code
_entity_poly.pdbx_strand_id
1 'polypeptide(L)'
;MEERKTVQQEHKLNMENREKLFLTGVEDVDSFDENEIKVYTSMGMLTVRGVELHINKLSTDSGELCIEGDIDSLIYTETSEQHGGFFSRIFR
;
A
#
# COMPACT_ATOMS: atom_id res chain seq x y z
N MET A 1 -15.70 -2.37 19.85
CA MET A 1 -15.71 -2.58 19.30
C MET A 1 -16.07 -2.45 17.99
N GLU A 2 -16.67 -2.42 17.48
CA GLU A 2 -16.95 -2.33 16.24
C GLU A 2 -16.61 -1.11 15.65
N GLU A 3 -16.61 -0.15 16.29
CA GLU A 3 -16.31 1.07 15.75
C GLU A 3 -14.99 1.03 15.21
N ARG A 4 -14.16 0.29 15.73
CA ARG A 4 -12.91 0.28 15.25
C ARG A 4 -12.84 -0.17 13.92
N LYS A 5 -13.61 -1.08 13.57
CA LYS A 5 -13.59 -1.56 12.30
C LYS A 5 -14.01 -0.57 11.36
N THR A 6 -14.83 0.31 11.69
CA THR A 6 -15.27 1.29 10.76
C THR A 6 -14.17 2.26 10.45
N VAL A 7 -13.24 2.41 11.35
CA VAL A 7 -12.18 3.33 11.12
C VAL A 7 -11.12 2.76 10.24
N GLN A 8 -10.91 1.47 10.33
CA GLN A 8 -9.87 0.87 9.59
C GLN A 8 -10.37 0.08 8.45
N GLN A 9 -9.88 0.30 7.28
CA GLN A 9 -10.34 -0.41 6.12
C GLN A 9 -9.66 -1.75 6.03
N GLU A 10 -10.37 -2.71 5.52
CA GLU A 10 -9.83 -4.03 5.34
C GLU A 10 -8.84 -4.00 4.20
N HIS A 11 -7.66 -4.54 4.42
CA HIS A 11 -6.63 -4.56 3.41
C HIS A 11 -6.58 -5.94 2.76
N LYS A 12 -6.78 -5.97 1.45
CA LYS A 12 -6.67 -7.19 0.69
C LYS A 12 -5.73 -6.96 -0.46
N LEU A 13 -5.07 -8.00 -0.88
CA LEU A 13 -4.17 -7.93 -2.00
C LEU A 13 -4.46 -9.12 -2.90
N ASN A 14 -4.68 -8.85 -4.16
CA ASN A 14 -4.95 -9.89 -5.13
C ASN A 14 -4.08 -9.64 -6.35
N MET A 15 -3.26 -10.62 -6.71
CA MET A 15 -2.37 -10.46 -7.84
C MET A 15 -2.68 -11.50 -8.89
N GLU A 16 -2.72 -11.08 -10.15
CA GLU A 16 -2.99 -11.98 -11.26
C GLU A 16 -1.80 -11.99 -12.19
N ASN A 17 -1.25 -13.15 -12.41
CA ASN A 17 -0.15 -13.36 -13.36
C ASN A 17 1.02 -12.42 -13.16
N ARG A 18 1.17 -11.88 -11.98
CA ARG A 18 2.22 -10.91 -11.69
C ARG A 18 2.15 -9.72 -12.64
N GLU A 19 0.98 -9.45 -13.17
CA GLU A 19 0.79 -8.33 -14.08
C GLU A 19 -0.27 -7.36 -13.61
N LYS A 20 -1.18 -7.81 -12.77
CA LYS A 20 -2.21 -6.94 -12.24
C LYS A 20 -2.29 -7.13 -10.74
N LEU A 21 -2.29 -6.05 -10.02
CA LEU A 21 -2.33 -6.09 -8.58
C LEU A 21 -3.48 -5.22 -8.11
N PHE A 22 -4.41 -5.83 -7.37
CA PHE A 22 -5.56 -5.10 -6.83
C PHE A 22 -5.41 -5.01 -5.33
N LEU A 23 -5.55 -3.82 -4.80
CA LEU A 23 -5.40 -3.59 -3.38
C LEU A 23 -6.63 -2.89 -2.82
N THR A 24 -6.97 -3.23 -1.58
CA THR A 24 -7.97 -2.46 -0.85
C THR A 24 -7.29 -2.00 0.44
N GLY A 25 -7.93 -1.11 1.17
CA GLY A 25 -7.35 -0.59 2.39
C GLY A 25 -6.19 0.35 2.13
N VAL A 26 -6.17 0.98 0.96
CA VAL A 26 -5.11 1.90 0.59
C VAL A 26 -5.44 3.26 1.17
N GLU A 27 -4.49 3.84 1.89
CA GLU A 27 -4.70 5.14 2.50
C GLU A 27 -4.11 6.25 1.64
N ASP A 28 -3.00 5.97 0.98
CA ASP A 28 -2.37 6.98 0.15
C ASP A 28 -1.26 6.34 -0.66
N VAL A 29 -0.81 7.02 -1.69
CA VAL A 29 0.33 6.60 -2.46
C VAL A 29 1.49 7.50 -2.09
N ASP A 30 2.55 6.92 -1.58
CA ASP A 30 3.69 7.70 -1.12
C ASP A 30 4.58 8.12 -2.28
N SER A 31 4.86 7.20 -3.18
CA SER A 31 5.68 7.53 -4.33
C SER A 31 5.35 6.59 -5.46
N PHE A 32 5.67 7.00 -6.67
CA PHE A 32 5.28 6.25 -7.82
C PHE A 32 6.25 6.48 -8.96
N ASP A 33 6.83 5.42 -9.49
CA ASP A 33 7.51 5.50 -10.75
C ASP A 33 7.41 4.13 -11.41
N GLU A 34 8.00 3.98 -12.57
CA GLU A 34 7.81 2.76 -13.35
C GLU A 34 8.44 1.53 -12.73
N ASN A 35 9.33 1.71 -11.80
CA ASN A 35 10.01 0.58 -11.18
C ASN A 35 9.63 0.37 -9.73
N GLU A 36 9.00 1.34 -9.11
CA GLU A 36 8.67 1.20 -7.71
C GLU A 36 7.47 2.06 -7.34
N ILE A 37 6.54 1.50 -6.64
CA ILE A 37 5.38 2.22 -6.16
C ILE A 37 5.28 1.92 -4.67
N LYS A 38 5.22 2.96 -3.85
CA LYS A 38 5.07 2.79 -2.42
C LYS A 38 3.71 3.28 -1.99
N VAL A 39 3.01 2.44 -1.27
CA VAL A 39 1.62 2.68 -0.91
C VAL A 39 1.43 2.53 0.58
N TYR A 40 0.76 3.49 1.19
CA TYR A 40 0.40 3.36 2.59
C TYR A 40 -0.91 2.60 2.65
N THR A 41 -0.95 1.52 3.43
CA THR A 41 -2.16 0.75 3.59
C THR A 41 -2.51 0.69 5.06
N SER A 42 -3.69 0.18 5.38
CA SER A 42 -4.10 0.05 6.76
C SER A 42 -3.24 -0.96 7.51
N MET A 43 -2.45 -1.75 6.80
CA MET A 43 -1.59 -2.74 7.42
C MET A 43 -0.11 -2.45 7.25
N GLY A 44 0.24 -1.23 6.92
CA GLY A 44 1.64 -0.84 6.79
C GLY A 44 1.94 -0.33 5.39
N MET A 45 3.21 -0.04 5.14
CA MET A 45 3.60 0.44 3.83
C MET A 45 3.93 -0.73 2.94
N LEU A 46 3.38 -0.72 1.75
CA LEU A 46 3.66 -1.77 0.77
C LEU A 46 4.50 -1.18 -0.34
N THR A 47 5.62 -1.81 -0.63
CA THR A 47 6.48 -1.41 -1.73
C THR A 47 6.32 -2.43 -2.84
N VAL A 48 5.90 -1.98 -4.00
CA VAL A 48 5.72 -2.81 -5.18
C VAL A 48 6.86 -2.49 -6.12
N ARG A 49 7.63 -3.49 -6.51
CA ARG A 49 8.75 -3.27 -7.41
C ARG A 49 8.57 -4.08 -8.67
N GLY A 50 9.04 -3.56 -9.77
CA GLY A 50 8.90 -4.26 -11.04
C GLY A 50 9.37 -3.42 -12.20
N VAL A 51 8.77 -3.66 -13.35
CA VAL A 51 9.15 -3.01 -14.58
C VAL A 51 7.89 -2.49 -15.27
N GLU A 52 7.98 -1.26 -15.75
CA GLU A 52 6.86 -0.65 -16.45
C GLU A 52 5.58 -0.65 -15.60
N LEU A 53 5.73 -0.36 -14.34
CA LEU A 53 4.58 -0.30 -13.45
C LEU A 53 3.80 0.97 -13.69
N HIS A 54 2.49 0.87 -13.60
CA HIS A 54 1.67 2.06 -13.69
C HIS A 54 0.39 1.83 -12.89
N ILE A 55 -0.22 2.92 -12.46
CA ILE A 55 -1.44 2.87 -11.71
C ILE A 55 -2.58 2.96 -12.68
N ASN A 56 -3.41 1.93 -12.69
CA ASN A 56 -4.55 1.87 -13.58
C ASN A 56 -5.78 2.49 -12.94
N LYS A 57 -5.90 2.36 -11.64
CA LYS A 57 -7.04 2.89 -10.94
C LYS A 57 -6.65 3.27 -9.52
N LEU A 58 -7.09 4.39 -9.05
CA LEU A 58 -6.84 4.80 -7.69
C LEU A 58 -8.09 5.51 -7.18
N SER A 59 -8.61 5.03 -6.06
CA SER A 59 -9.73 5.68 -5.43
C SER A 59 -9.44 5.75 -3.94
N THR A 60 -9.07 6.93 -3.46
CA THR A 60 -8.75 7.06 -2.05
C THR A 60 -10.01 7.02 -1.20
N ASP A 61 -11.16 7.37 -1.78
CA ASP A 61 -12.40 7.29 -1.01
C ASP A 61 -12.73 5.86 -0.64
N SER A 62 -12.55 4.93 -1.56
CA SER A 62 -12.85 3.54 -1.28
C SER A 62 -11.60 2.77 -0.88
N GLY A 63 -10.43 3.36 -1.01
CA GLY A 63 -9.20 2.68 -0.65
C GLY A 63 -8.77 1.64 -1.66
N GLU A 64 -9.19 1.80 -2.92
CA GLU A 64 -8.87 0.81 -3.94
C GLU A 64 -7.76 1.29 -4.85
N LEU A 65 -6.87 0.39 -5.21
CA LEU A 65 -5.76 0.72 -6.09
C LEU A 65 -5.50 -0.46 -6.99
N CYS A 66 -5.32 -0.20 -8.27
CA CYS A 66 -4.95 -1.23 -9.22
C CYS A 66 -3.66 -0.83 -9.90
N ILE A 67 -2.66 -1.70 -9.83
CA ILE A 67 -1.36 -1.46 -10.44
C ILE A 67 -1.16 -2.52 -11.50
N GLU A 68 -0.60 -2.10 -12.64
CA GLU A 68 -0.30 -3.02 -13.72
C GLU A 68 1.15 -2.89 -14.13
N GLY A 69 1.69 -3.94 -14.69
CA GLY A 69 3.08 -3.98 -15.13
C GLY A 69 3.66 -5.32 -14.78
N ASP A 70 4.97 -5.45 -14.90
CA ASP A 70 5.64 -6.70 -14.55
C ASP A 70 6.05 -6.57 -13.09
N ILE A 71 5.44 -7.35 -12.24
CA ILE A 71 5.65 -7.21 -10.79
C ILE A 71 6.70 -8.19 -10.33
N ASP A 72 7.76 -7.68 -9.72
CA ASP A 72 8.84 -8.51 -9.23
C ASP A 72 8.72 -8.83 -7.77
N SER A 73 8.38 -7.86 -6.95
CA SER A 73 8.33 -8.10 -5.51
C SER A 73 7.33 -7.22 -4.82
N LEU A 74 6.84 -7.69 -3.69
CA LEU A 74 5.93 -6.97 -2.83
C LEU A 74 6.50 -7.08 -1.43
N ILE A 75 6.74 -5.94 -0.79
CA ILE A 75 7.36 -5.92 0.52
C ILE A 75 6.60 -5.00 1.44
N TYR A 76 6.22 -5.52 2.59
CA TYR A 76 5.56 -4.70 3.60
C TYR A 76 6.57 -4.22 4.62
N THR A 77 6.42 -2.98 5.04
CA THR A 77 7.21 -2.47 6.13
C THR A 77 6.28 -1.69 7.05
N GLU A 78 6.72 -1.47 8.26
CA GLU A 78 5.90 -0.76 9.22
C GLU A 78 5.87 0.70 8.90
N THR A 79 4.69 1.26 8.79
CA THR A 79 4.60 2.66 8.46
C THR A 79 4.56 3.54 9.66
N SER A 80 4.05 3.04 10.76
CA SER A 80 3.95 3.87 11.93
C SER A 80 5.32 4.35 12.34
N GLU A 81 6.32 3.64 11.96
CA GLU A 81 7.63 4.04 12.31
C GLU A 81 8.15 5.17 11.51
N GLN A 82 7.54 5.43 10.39
CA GLN A 82 7.99 6.49 9.57
C GLN A 82 7.45 7.79 9.98
N HIS A 83 6.51 7.84 10.89
CA HIS A 83 5.96 9.07 11.33
C HIS A 83 6.76 9.57 12.48
N GLY A 84 6.47 10.67 12.96
CA GLY A 84 7.15 11.17 14.10
C GLY A 84 7.05 10.21 15.22
N GLY A 85 5.99 9.45 15.24
CA GLY A 85 5.84 8.50 16.30
C GLY A 85 6.88 7.42 16.27
N PHE A 86 7.44 7.18 15.13
CA PHE A 86 8.44 6.16 15.04
C PHE A 86 9.59 6.51 15.96
N PHE A 87 10.08 7.69 15.89
CA PHE A 87 11.18 8.05 16.74
C PHE A 87 10.77 8.08 18.16
N SER A 88 9.57 8.49 18.45
CA SER A 88 9.15 8.50 19.82
C SER A 88 9.15 7.14 20.35
N ARG A 89 8.71 6.17 19.54
CA ARG A 89 8.67 4.84 20.02
C ARG A 89 10.01 4.26 20.24
N ILE A 90 10.91 4.56 19.39
CA ILE A 90 12.21 4.03 19.52
C ILE A 90 12.87 4.53 20.75
N PHE A 91 12.63 5.74 21.10
CA PHE A 91 13.25 6.28 22.25
C PHE A 91 12.50 6.12 23.51
N ARG A 92 11.47 5.36 23.48
CA ARG A 92 10.75 5.16 24.69
C ARG A 92 11.22 4.06 25.42
#